data_fd8ffad37e8251b1859f009bef8f537b
#
_entry.id   fd8ffad37e8251b1859f009bef8f537b
#
_cell.length_a   1.000
_cell.length_b   1.000
_cell.length_c   1.000
_cell.angle_alpha   90.00
_cell.angle_beta   90.00
_cell.angle_gamma   90.00
#
_symmetry.space_group_name_H-M   'P 1'
#
loop_
_entity.id
_entity.type
_entity.pdbx_description
1 polymer ?
#
loop_
_entity_poly.entity_id
_entity_poly.type
_entity_poly.pdbx_seq_one_letter_code
_entity_poly.pdbx_strand_id
1 'polypeptide(L)'
;MNSQYSAVAAISSALRPANCLKAIAVSLALLPAMSSADDQRAAIDALIDGLHRDAHEGNFQTYFDRYTPDAVFLGTDKSERWTIEEFKVYAEPAFEDGHGWTYSVKERNWEGEGKTRWFDEVLLNEKLGHCRGTGVVELIDGEWKIAHYALTMLVPNDIAAEVGAQTQRAEGI
;
A
#
# COMPACT_ATOMS: atom_id res chain seq x y z
N MET A 1 22.87 -99.67 -3.18
CA MET A 1 21.58 -100.39 -3.04
C MET A 1 20.48 -99.39 -3.15
N ASN A 2 19.67 -99.56 -4.17
CA ASN A 2 18.24 -99.15 -4.37
C ASN A 2 17.86 -97.66 -4.24
N SER A 3 17.50 -97.02 -5.35
CA SER A 3 16.22 -97.13 -6.06
C SER A 3 15.18 -96.21 -5.38
N GLN A 4 14.43 -95.40 -5.94
CA GLN A 4 13.71 -95.31 -7.23
C GLN A 4 12.98 -93.95 -7.32
N TYR A 5 12.84 -93.46 -8.51
CA TYR A 5 11.69 -92.84 -9.23
C TYR A 5 10.62 -92.12 -8.40
N SER A 6 10.12 -90.95 -8.77
CA SER A 6 9.29 -90.72 -9.94
C SER A 6 8.78 -89.27 -10.03
N ALA A 7 8.77 -88.76 -11.24
CA ALA A 7 7.71 -88.06 -12.00
C ALA A 7 7.20 -86.64 -11.51
N VAL A 8 7.54 -85.71 -12.32
CA VAL A 8 6.71 -84.83 -13.20
C VAL A 8 5.45 -84.21 -12.60
N ALA A 9 5.45 -82.91 -12.50
CA ALA A 9 4.31 -82.10 -12.94
C ALA A 9 4.80 -80.68 -13.26
N ALA A 10 4.75 -80.33 -14.52
CA ALA A 10 4.91 -78.95 -15.01
C ALA A 10 3.64 -78.14 -14.70
N ILE A 11 3.78 -77.07 -14.01
CA ILE A 11 2.66 -76.01 -13.97
C ILE A 11 3.28 -74.73 -14.52
N SER A 12 2.86 -74.47 -15.74
CA SER A 12 2.99 -73.19 -16.43
C SER A 12 2.17 -72.17 -15.68
N SER A 13 2.81 -71.19 -15.07
CA SER A 13 2.10 -69.99 -14.59
C SER A 13 2.54 -68.79 -15.44
N ALA A 14 1.59 -68.32 -16.22
CA ALA A 14 1.68 -67.16 -17.07
C ALA A 14 2.02 -65.90 -16.28
N LEU A 15 3.09 -65.23 -16.69
CA LEU A 15 3.37 -63.86 -16.25
C LEU A 15 2.27 -62.93 -16.78
N ARG A 16 1.54 -62.30 -15.87
CA ARG A 16 0.69 -61.14 -16.18
C ARG A 16 1.59 -59.89 -16.25
N PRO A 17 1.49 -59.03 -17.29
CA PRO A 17 2.21 -57.78 -17.29
C PRO A 17 1.56 -56.81 -16.27
N ALA A 18 2.39 -56.30 -15.36
CA ALA A 18 1.98 -55.23 -14.46
C ALA A 18 1.74 -53.94 -15.29
N ASN A 19 0.51 -53.52 -15.39
CA ASN A 19 0.14 -52.19 -15.89
C ASN A 19 0.68 -51.15 -14.93
N CYS A 20 1.78 -50.51 -15.27
CA CYS A 20 2.30 -49.35 -14.61
C CYS A 20 1.46 -48.14 -15.02
N LEU A 21 0.38 -47.85 -14.30
CA LEU A 21 -0.32 -46.57 -14.43
C LEU A 21 0.64 -45.46 -13.95
N LYS A 22 1.23 -44.73 -14.90
CA LYS A 22 1.94 -43.49 -14.63
C LYS A 22 0.87 -42.47 -14.23
N ALA A 23 0.76 -42.18 -12.95
CA ALA A 23 0.03 -41.05 -12.44
C ALA A 23 0.71 -39.76 -12.93
N ILE A 24 0.13 -39.08 -13.91
CA ILE A 24 0.54 -37.74 -14.31
C ILE A 24 0.03 -36.81 -13.22
N ALA A 25 0.89 -36.39 -12.30
CA ALA A 25 0.60 -35.30 -11.39
C ALA A 25 0.55 -34.01 -12.20
N VAL A 26 -0.65 -33.54 -12.52
CA VAL A 26 -0.87 -32.21 -13.08
C VAL A 26 -0.67 -31.23 -11.92
N SER A 27 0.53 -30.66 -11.83
CA SER A 27 0.81 -29.53 -10.95
C SER A 27 0.04 -28.33 -11.49
N LEU A 28 -1.12 -28.05 -10.90
CA LEU A 28 -1.87 -26.82 -11.15
C LEU A 28 -1.05 -25.69 -10.51
N ALA A 29 -0.21 -25.04 -11.31
CA ALA A 29 0.45 -23.80 -10.89
C ALA A 29 -0.64 -22.76 -10.63
N LEU A 30 -0.87 -22.40 -9.36
CA LEU A 30 -1.64 -21.21 -9.01
C LEU A 30 -0.87 -20.00 -9.56
N LEU A 31 -1.26 -19.52 -10.72
CA LEU A 31 -0.85 -18.20 -11.18
C LEU A 31 -1.47 -17.20 -10.19
N PRO A 32 -0.70 -16.25 -9.64
CA PRO A 32 -1.30 -15.18 -8.85
C PRO A 32 -2.32 -14.48 -9.73
N ALA A 33 -3.57 -14.43 -9.26
CA ALA A 33 -4.61 -13.68 -9.94
C ALA A 33 -4.13 -12.22 -10.00
N MET A 34 -3.96 -11.67 -11.21
CA MET A 34 -3.72 -10.25 -11.37
C MET A 34 -4.96 -9.54 -10.83
N SER A 35 -4.76 -8.78 -9.74
CA SER A 35 -5.82 -7.93 -9.19
C SER A 35 -6.37 -7.03 -10.28
N SER A 36 -7.70 -6.90 -10.36
CA SER A 36 -8.33 -6.00 -11.33
C SER A 36 -7.91 -4.54 -11.04
N ALA A 37 -8.07 -3.66 -12.03
CA ALA A 37 -7.81 -2.23 -11.83
C ALA A 37 -8.67 -1.67 -10.69
N ASP A 38 -9.91 -2.14 -10.57
CA ASP A 38 -10.84 -1.74 -9.52
C ASP A 38 -10.40 -2.24 -8.14
N ASP A 39 -9.88 -3.48 -8.03
CA ASP A 39 -9.33 -4.01 -6.78
C ASP A 39 -8.09 -3.23 -6.33
N GLN A 40 -7.23 -2.85 -7.28
CA GLN A 40 -6.06 -2.03 -6.98
C GLN A 40 -6.47 -0.65 -6.49
N ARG A 41 -7.45 -0.03 -7.14
CA ARG A 41 -7.99 1.27 -6.72
C ARG A 41 -8.56 1.21 -5.31
N ALA A 42 -9.38 0.22 -5.02
CA ALA A 42 -9.95 0.03 -3.68
C ALA A 42 -8.87 -0.17 -2.61
N ALA A 43 -7.79 -0.89 -2.93
CA ALA A 43 -6.67 -1.08 -2.02
C ALA A 43 -5.92 0.23 -1.74
N ILE A 44 -5.72 1.07 -2.76
CA ILE A 44 -5.06 2.37 -2.59
C ILE A 44 -5.97 3.35 -1.85
N ASP A 45 -7.27 3.38 -2.14
CA ASP A 45 -8.23 4.19 -1.37
C ASP A 45 -8.21 3.80 0.11
N ALA A 46 -8.22 2.51 0.42
CA ALA A 46 -8.12 2.00 1.78
C ALA A 46 -6.79 2.38 2.48
N LEU A 47 -5.68 2.46 1.75
CA LEU A 47 -4.40 2.92 2.26
C LEU A 47 -4.49 4.38 2.74
N ILE A 48 -5.03 5.28 1.90
CA ILE A 48 -5.10 6.71 2.21
C ILE A 48 -6.21 7.02 3.23
N ASP A 49 -7.34 6.33 3.17
CA ASP A 49 -8.38 6.43 4.22
C ASP A 49 -7.83 5.98 5.57
N GLY A 50 -7.01 4.91 5.56
CA GLY A 50 -6.30 4.46 6.74
C GLY A 50 -5.31 5.50 7.27
N LEU A 51 -4.59 6.21 6.40
CA LEU A 51 -3.69 7.29 6.79
C LEU A 51 -4.42 8.37 7.59
N HIS A 52 -5.56 8.87 7.05
CA HIS A 52 -6.34 9.90 7.72
C HIS A 52 -6.97 9.42 9.02
N ARG A 53 -7.44 8.17 9.06
CA ARG A 53 -7.99 7.56 10.27
C ARG A 53 -6.92 7.41 11.35
N ASP A 54 -5.75 6.87 11.02
CA ASP A 54 -4.69 6.65 11.98
C ASP A 54 -4.15 7.98 12.55
N ALA A 55 -4.11 9.04 11.74
CA ALA A 55 -3.79 10.38 12.23
C ALA A 55 -4.85 10.88 13.21
N HIS A 56 -6.14 10.73 12.89
CA HIS A 56 -7.25 11.16 13.75
C HIS A 56 -7.27 10.41 15.09
N GLU A 57 -6.97 9.10 15.07
CA GLU A 57 -7.02 8.21 16.23
C GLU A 57 -5.71 8.20 17.04
N GLY A 58 -4.67 8.91 16.62
CA GLY A 58 -3.37 8.92 17.26
C GLY A 58 -2.58 7.61 17.12
N ASN A 59 -2.86 6.83 16.08
CA ASN A 59 -2.22 5.53 15.83
C ASN A 59 -0.85 5.73 15.15
N PHE A 60 0.15 6.22 15.89
CA PHE A 60 1.46 6.61 15.37
C PHE A 60 2.13 5.53 14.52
N GLN A 61 2.28 4.33 15.06
CA GLN A 61 3.00 3.25 14.38
C GLN A 61 2.32 2.88 13.05
N THR A 62 1.01 2.64 13.06
CA THR A 62 0.26 2.25 11.85
C THR A 62 0.18 3.37 10.83
N TYR A 63 0.18 4.64 11.26
CA TYR A 63 0.28 5.81 10.39
C TYR A 63 1.59 5.78 9.59
N PHE A 64 2.73 5.61 10.26
CA PHE A 64 4.04 5.61 9.62
C PHE A 64 4.37 4.31 8.86
N ASP A 65 3.80 3.18 9.24
CA ASP A 65 3.94 1.91 8.52
C ASP A 65 3.32 1.95 7.10
N ARG A 66 2.50 2.98 6.81
CA ARG A 66 1.93 3.20 5.46
C ARG A 66 2.91 3.80 4.48
N TYR A 67 3.99 4.38 4.94
CA TYR A 67 5.00 5.01 4.10
C TYR A 67 6.11 4.04 3.69
N THR A 68 6.76 4.34 2.56
CA THR A 68 8.04 3.70 2.23
C THR A 68 9.14 4.25 3.14
N PRO A 69 10.23 3.51 3.37
CA PRO A 69 11.32 3.99 4.24
C PRO A 69 12.00 5.27 3.74
N ASP A 70 11.98 5.51 2.43
CA ASP A 70 12.56 6.65 1.74
C ASP A 70 11.53 7.71 1.32
N ALA A 71 10.29 7.61 1.82
CA ALA A 71 9.24 8.55 1.49
C ALA A 71 9.60 9.98 1.96
N VAL A 72 9.02 10.94 1.23
CA VAL A 72 9.14 12.37 1.54
C VAL A 72 7.76 12.95 1.84
N PHE A 73 7.66 13.65 2.96
CA PHE A 73 6.47 14.42 3.32
C PHE A 73 6.74 15.93 3.18
N LEU A 74 5.80 16.63 2.54
CA LEU A 74 5.80 18.10 2.46
C LEU A 74 4.61 18.62 3.27
N GLY A 75 4.90 19.43 4.28
CA GLY A 75 3.86 20.13 5.04
C GLY A 75 3.42 21.43 4.39
N THR A 76 2.70 22.25 5.14
CA THR A 76 2.10 23.50 4.63
C THR A 76 3.04 24.71 4.65
N ASP A 77 4.17 24.61 5.37
CA ASP A 77 5.22 25.65 5.39
C ASP A 77 6.34 25.29 4.44
N LYS A 78 6.97 26.29 3.83
CA LYS A 78 8.08 26.11 2.87
C LYS A 78 9.29 25.36 3.45
N SER A 79 9.48 25.39 4.76
CA SER A 79 10.56 24.68 5.45
C SER A 79 10.22 23.21 5.75
N GLU A 80 8.95 22.83 5.61
CA GLU A 80 8.45 21.51 5.97
C GLU A 80 8.62 20.50 4.84
N ARG A 81 9.87 20.13 4.58
CA ARG A 81 10.24 19.03 3.70
C ARG A 81 11.04 18.02 4.52
N TRP A 82 10.40 16.90 4.84
CA TRP A 82 10.95 15.89 5.74
C TRP A 82 11.13 14.53 5.04
N THR A 83 12.22 13.85 5.40
CA THR A 83 12.28 12.40 5.33
C THR A 83 11.27 11.80 6.31
N ILE A 84 10.93 10.53 6.17
CA ILE A 84 9.99 9.90 7.10
C ILE A 84 10.51 9.89 8.55
N GLU A 85 11.80 9.74 8.75
CA GLU A 85 12.37 9.76 10.11
C GLU A 85 12.29 11.17 10.75
N GLU A 86 12.51 12.23 9.99
CA GLU A 86 12.32 13.61 10.47
C GLU A 86 10.84 13.91 10.73
N PHE A 87 9.96 13.39 9.88
CA PHE A 87 8.51 13.57 10.04
C PHE A 87 7.98 12.82 11.28
N LYS A 88 8.50 11.65 11.61
CA LYS A 88 8.18 10.95 12.86
C LYS A 88 8.49 11.84 14.07
N VAL A 89 9.68 12.42 14.12
CA VAL A 89 10.10 13.32 15.23
C VAL A 89 9.16 14.54 15.35
N TYR A 90 8.77 15.13 14.21
CA TYR A 90 7.83 16.24 14.20
C TYR A 90 6.42 15.84 14.68
N ALA A 91 5.95 14.67 14.28
CA ALA A 91 4.60 14.21 14.55
C ALA A 91 4.40 13.63 15.96
N GLU A 92 5.46 13.05 16.54
CA GLU A 92 5.40 12.32 17.81
C GLU A 92 4.65 13.07 18.93
N PRO A 93 4.92 14.35 19.23
CA PRO A 93 4.21 15.06 20.29
C PRO A 93 2.69 15.18 20.05
N ALA A 94 2.27 15.34 18.81
CA ALA A 94 0.85 15.44 18.49
C ALA A 94 0.13 14.09 18.68
N PHE A 95 0.80 12.99 18.33
CA PHE A 95 0.23 11.65 18.49
C PHE A 95 0.24 11.17 19.96
N GLU A 96 1.19 11.62 20.78
CA GLU A 96 1.22 11.33 22.24
C GLU A 96 0.01 11.90 22.99
N ASP A 97 -0.56 13.00 22.50
CA ASP A 97 -1.81 13.58 23.04
C ASP A 97 -3.06 12.76 22.65
N GLY A 98 -2.89 11.62 21.95
CA GLY A 98 -3.96 10.69 21.58
C GLY A 98 -4.69 11.02 20.28
N HIS A 99 -4.25 12.04 19.56
CA HIS A 99 -4.70 12.37 18.21
C HIS A 99 -3.66 13.25 17.51
N GLY A 100 -3.42 13.00 16.23
CA GLY A 100 -2.56 13.87 15.43
C GLY A 100 -3.38 15.02 14.80
N TRP A 101 -3.81 14.82 13.57
CA TRP A 101 -4.61 15.80 12.82
C TRP A 101 -5.81 15.15 12.17
N THR A 102 -6.86 15.94 12.00
CA THR A 102 -8.13 15.50 11.43
C THR A 102 -8.39 16.17 10.10
N TYR A 103 -8.56 15.36 9.06
CA TYR A 103 -8.99 15.79 7.74
C TYR A 103 -10.20 14.99 7.28
N SER A 104 -11.21 15.69 6.75
CA SER A 104 -12.36 15.07 6.08
C SER A 104 -12.13 15.10 4.58
N VAL A 105 -12.00 13.94 3.95
CA VAL A 105 -11.88 13.81 2.50
C VAL A 105 -13.19 14.24 1.84
N LYS A 106 -13.12 15.15 0.88
CA LYS A 106 -14.26 15.64 0.09
C LYS A 106 -14.25 15.06 -1.31
N GLU A 107 -13.07 14.88 -1.88
CA GLU A 107 -12.86 14.35 -3.22
C GLU A 107 -11.49 13.70 -3.29
N ARG A 108 -11.34 12.64 -4.06
CA ARG A 108 -10.04 12.04 -4.40
C ARG A 108 -10.03 11.54 -5.82
N ASN A 109 -8.98 11.88 -6.55
CA ASN A 109 -8.75 11.48 -7.92
C ASN A 109 -7.44 10.69 -8.03
N TRP A 110 -7.43 9.69 -8.88
CA TRP A 110 -6.29 8.79 -9.09
C TRP A 110 -5.86 8.78 -10.55
N GLU A 111 -4.56 8.75 -10.75
CA GLU A 111 -3.93 8.64 -12.05
C GLU A 111 -2.77 7.63 -12.02
N GLY A 112 -2.24 7.29 -13.21
CA GLY A 112 -1.10 6.38 -13.39
C GLY A 112 -1.49 4.93 -13.61
N GLU A 113 -0.49 4.13 -13.94
CA GLU A 113 -0.62 2.70 -14.25
C GLU A 113 0.51 1.88 -13.63
N GLY A 114 0.33 0.55 -13.59
CA GLY A 114 1.36 -0.38 -13.11
C GLY A 114 1.56 -0.27 -11.59
N LYS A 115 2.81 -0.21 -11.16
CA LYS A 115 3.20 -0.24 -9.74
C LYS A 115 3.29 1.13 -9.08
N THR A 116 3.10 2.21 -9.83
CA THR A 116 3.17 3.58 -9.33
C THR A 116 1.88 4.29 -9.69
N ARG A 117 1.26 4.93 -8.70
CA ARG A 117 0.06 5.75 -8.85
C ARG A 117 0.29 7.08 -8.17
N TRP A 118 -0.38 8.11 -8.64
CA TRP A 118 -0.46 9.38 -7.94
C TRP A 118 -1.91 9.79 -7.78
N PHE A 119 -2.14 10.63 -6.81
CA PHE A 119 -3.47 11.12 -6.47
C PHE A 119 -3.43 12.58 -6.06
N ASP A 120 -4.59 13.19 -6.16
CA ASP A 120 -4.90 14.41 -5.44
C ASP A 120 -6.22 14.25 -4.68
N GLU A 121 -6.32 14.95 -3.56
CA GLU A 121 -7.55 14.97 -2.76
C GLU A 121 -7.85 16.37 -2.23
N VAL A 122 -9.15 16.70 -2.19
CA VAL A 122 -9.63 17.88 -1.49
C VAL A 122 -10.03 17.46 -0.08
N LEU A 123 -9.44 18.13 0.89
CA LEU A 123 -9.60 17.88 2.31
C LEU A 123 -10.25 19.08 3.00
N LEU A 124 -10.96 18.83 4.09
CA LEU A 124 -11.41 19.87 5.00
C LEU A 124 -10.83 19.65 6.39
N ASN A 125 -10.16 20.68 6.91
CA ASN A 125 -9.66 20.74 8.27
C ASN A 125 -10.33 21.91 9.01
N GLU A 126 -10.66 21.74 10.27
CA GLU A 126 -11.37 22.74 11.08
C GLU A 126 -10.58 24.05 11.23
N LYS A 127 -9.25 23.96 11.36
CA LYS A 127 -8.36 25.09 11.57
C LYS A 127 -7.86 25.72 10.28
N LEU A 128 -7.56 24.91 9.27
CA LEU A 128 -6.90 25.35 8.03
C LEU A 128 -7.87 25.58 6.87
N GLY A 129 -9.16 25.21 7.04
CA GLY A 129 -10.14 25.24 5.95
C GLY A 129 -9.88 24.15 4.93
N HIS A 130 -10.11 24.44 3.64
CA HIS A 130 -9.81 23.49 2.58
C HIS A 130 -8.31 23.36 2.32
N CYS A 131 -7.88 22.11 2.20
CA CYS A 131 -6.51 21.75 1.86
C CYS A 131 -6.51 20.82 0.65
N ARG A 132 -5.38 20.69 0.01
CA ARG A 132 -5.09 19.67 -0.99
C ARG A 132 -4.00 18.73 -0.49
N GLY A 133 -4.33 17.46 -0.44
CA GLY A 133 -3.34 16.39 -0.38
C GLY A 133 -2.98 15.96 -1.81
N THR A 134 -1.70 15.77 -2.09
CA THR A 134 -1.23 15.11 -3.30
C THR A 134 -0.20 14.07 -2.91
N GLY A 135 -0.17 12.94 -3.60
CA GLY A 135 0.78 11.92 -3.24
C GLY A 135 1.08 10.92 -4.35
N VAL A 136 2.11 10.16 -4.11
CA VAL A 136 2.55 9.04 -4.93
C VAL A 136 2.53 7.79 -4.07
N VAL A 137 1.96 6.71 -4.60
CA VAL A 137 1.97 5.40 -3.97
C VAL A 137 2.66 4.39 -4.87
N GLU A 138 3.34 3.43 -4.25
CA GLU A 138 4.09 2.38 -4.93
C GLU A 138 3.67 1.00 -4.43
N LEU A 139 3.60 0.04 -5.34
CA LEU A 139 3.35 -1.36 -5.03
C LEU A 139 4.68 -2.08 -4.78
N ILE A 140 4.96 -2.36 -3.51
CA ILE A 140 6.19 -3.01 -3.04
C ILE A 140 5.80 -4.35 -2.41
N ASP A 141 6.34 -5.44 -2.93
CA ASP A 141 6.11 -6.80 -2.44
C ASP A 141 4.64 -7.19 -2.28
N GLY A 142 3.78 -6.62 -3.13
CA GLY A 142 2.32 -6.86 -3.13
C GLY A 142 1.52 -5.93 -2.24
N GLU A 143 2.14 -4.99 -1.54
CA GLU A 143 1.50 -3.99 -0.70
C GLU A 143 1.69 -2.58 -1.26
N TRP A 144 0.63 -1.77 -1.25
CA TRP A 144 0.73 -0.35 -1.59
C TRP A 144 1.28 0.44 -0.41
N LYS A 145 2.28 1.30 -0.70
CA LYS A 145 2.92 2.21 0.28
C LYS A 145 2.97 3.62 -0.28
N ILE A 146 2.98 4.61 0.61
CA ILE A 146 3.08 6.01 0.25
C ILE A 146 4.56 6.37 0.08
N ALA A 147 4.97 6.76 -1.12
CA ALA A 147 6.34 7.19 -1.42
C ALA A 147 6.49 8.72 -1.31
N HIS A 148 5.39 9.45 -1.48
CA HIS A 148 5.37 10.90 -1.35
C HIS A 148 3.99 11.37 -0.92
N TYR A 149 3.94 12.37 -0.04
CA TYR A 149 2.73 13.11 0.29
C TYR A 149 3.04 14.59 0.46
N ALA A 150 2.21 15.45 -0.10
CA ALA A 150 2.28 16.89 0.07
C ALA A 150 0.93 17.45 0.48
N LEU A 151 0.92 18.30 1.49
CA LEU A 151 -0.26 18.99 1.97
C LEU A 151 -0.15 20.49 1.67
N THR A 152 -1.19 21.07 1.08
CA THR A 152 -1.22 22.50 0.72
C THR A 152 -2.55 23.10 1.16
N MET A 153 -2.54 24.28 1.77
CA MET A 153 -3.74 25.06 2.03
C MET A 153 -4.31 25.60 0.71
N LEU A 154 -5.62 25.49 0.52
CA LEU A 154 -6.29 26.03 -0.66
C LEU A 154 -6.81 27.44 -0.36
N VAL A 155 -6.28 28.41 -1.08
CA VAL A 155 -6.69 29.81 -0.94
C VAL A 155 -7.69 30.16 -2.05
N PRO A 156 -8.91 30.66 -1.72
CA PRO A 156 -9.84 31.17 -2.72
C PRO A 156 -9.23 32.29 -3.56
N ASN A 157 -9.48 32.27 -4.87
CA ASN A 157 -8.90 33.24 -5.80
C ASN A 157 -9.22 34.70 -5.43
N ASP A 158 -10.40 34.95 -4.87
CA ASP A 158 -10.86 36.30 -4.51
C ASP A 158 -10.00 36.98 -3.43
N ILE A 159 -9.32 36.19 -2.58
CA ILE A 159 -8.47 36.70 -1.50
C ILE A 159 -6.98 36.33 -1.71
N ALA A 160 -6.63 35.68 -2.80
CA ALA A 160 -5.27 35.17 -3.01
C ALA A 160 -4.20 36.28 -2.98
N ALA A 161 -4.49 37.45 -3.54
CA ALA A 161 -3.59 38.61 -3.52
C ALA A 161 -3.36 39.15 -2.09
N GLU A 162 -4.38 39.15 -1.25
CA GLU A 162 -4.29 39.60 0.14
C GLU A 162 -3.45 38.63 0.96
N VAL A 163 -3.74 37.31 0.83
CA VAL A 163 -2.98 36.24 1.50
C VAL A 163 -1.52 36.28 1.05
N GLY A 164 -1.24 36.44 -0.25
CA GLY A 164 0.11 36.58 -0.78
C GLY A 164 0.87 37.78 -0.15
N ALA A 165 0.21 38.94 -0.03
CA ALA A 165 0.81 40.10 0.61
C ALA A 165 1.08 39.89 2.11
N GLN A 166 0.22 39.14 2.81
CA GLN A 166 0.44 38.75 4.21
C GLN A 166 1.64 37.82 4.35
N THR A 167 1.73 36.79 3.51
CA THR A 167 2.84 35.84 3.48
C THR A 167 4.17 36.57 3.20
N GLN A 168 4.23 37.44 2.18
CA GLN A 168 5.41 38.23 1.88
C GLN A 168 5.88 39.07 3.07
N ARG A 169 4.94 39.72 3.77
CA ARG A 169 5.28 40.50 4.99
C ARG A 169 5.81 39.61 6.10
N ALA A 170 5.23 38.43 6.30
CA ALA A 170 5.66 37.49 7.33
C ALA A 170 7.07 36.93 7.04
N GLU A 171 7.39 36.76 5.76
CA GLU A 171 8.69 36.26 5.29
C GLU A 171 9.74 37.36 5.11
N GLY A 172 9.38 38.63 5.17
CA GLY A 172 10.28 39.76 4.99
C GLY A 172 10.72 40.01 3.54
N ILE A 173 9.84 39.66 2.56
CA ILE A 173 10.09 39.82 1.10
C ILE A 173 9.06 40.74 0.47
#